data_3451ca4da2e7ab021a230d1f935be409
#
_entry.id   3451ca4da2e7ab021a230d1f935be409
#
_cell.length_a   1.000
_cell.length_b   1.000
_cell.length_c   1.000
_cell.angle_alpha   90.00
_cell.angle_beta   90.00
_cell.angle_gamma   90.00
#
_symmetry.space_group_name_H-M   'P 1'
#
loop_
_entity.id
_entity.type
_entity.pdbx_description
1 polymer ?
#
loop_
_entity_poly.entity_id
_entity_poly.type
_entity_poly.pdbx_seq_one_letter_code
_entity_poly.pdbx_strand_id
1 'polypeptide(L)'
;MRIPFRRTIGRMEGYVPGEQPQEEGFIKLNTNENPYPPSPAVLRAIRAEAGASLRLYPDPGATRLRSQAALTYGFDLSRVIAGNGSDDLLAMVARAFVGEGDALCCPTPTYTLYDTLVRIQGGRIKGIPYPEDYSLPAALAASRAKVTIVASPNSPSGTGVPTASLADLADRVAGVLVVDEAYADFSDTTALSLARERENVIVLRTLSKSFSLAGMRIGLGFAHPAILAGLNKVRDSYNLGRLAIAAGEAALKDIGWMEKNIAKIQKTRASLLSALPSLGFSPFPSQSNFVLAKRSRGRSARPVYEELKRRKILVRYFDTPRLSGCLRITVGTDDEVGALLAALR
;
A
#
# COMPACT_ATOMS: atom_id res chain seq x y z
N MET A 1 9.74 38.18 3.37
CA MET A 1 10.00 37.45 4.65
C MET A 1 10.51 36.05 4.30
N ARG A 2 11.67 35.62 4.82
CA ARG A 2 12.22 34.28 4.57
C ARG A 2 11.73 33.35 5.69
N ILE A 3 10.83 32.43 5.41
CA ILE A 3 10.34 31.45 6.38
C ILE A 3 11.45 30.45 6.68
N PRO A 4 11.82 30.21 7.95
CA PRO A 4 12.98 29.39 8.33
C PRO A 4 12.68 27.89 8.33
N PHE A 5 12.30 27.31 7.21
CA PHE A 5 12.16 25.86 7.08
C PHE A 5 13.50 25.16 7.26
N ARG A 6 13.47 23.92 7.79
CA ARG A 6 14.63 23.02 7.69
C ARG A 6 15.08 22.91 6.24
N ARG A 7 16.40 22.86 5.99
CA ARG A 7 16.98 22.84 4.64
C ARG A 7 16.42 21.74 3.76
N THR A 8 16.17 20.55 4.32
CA THR A 8 15.57 19.41 3.63
C THR A 8 14.14 19.70 3.19
N ILE A 9 13.32 20.28 4.07
CA ILE A 9 11.92 20.63 3.78
C ILE A 9 11.83 21.73 2.71
N GLY A 10 12.71 22.73 2.78
CA GLY A 10 12.70 23.83 1.80
C GLY A 10 13.15 23.42 0.38
N ARG A 11 13.72 22.23 0.20
CA ARG A 11 14.26 21.72 -1.07
C ARG A 11 13.49 20.55 -1.66
N MET A 12 12.64 19.88 -0.88
CA MET A 12 11.88 18.71 -1.34
C MET A 12 10.54 19.10 -1.93
N GLU A 13 10.07 18.32 -2.87
CA GLU A 13 8.68 18.34 -3.31
C GLU A 13 7.86 17.40 -2.41
N GLY A 14 6.62 17.78 -2.12
CA GLY A 14 5.70 16.94 -1.36
C GLY A 14 5.21 15.74 -2.19
N TYR A 15 4.71 14.72 -1.49
CA TYR A 15 4.03 13.61 -2.17
C TYR A 15 2.77 14.09 -2.88
N VAL A 16 2.60 13.71 -4.14
CA VAL A 16 1.41 14.04 -4.95
C VAL A 16 0.50 12.82 -5.03
N PRO A 17 -0.66 12.83 -4.34
CA PRO A 17 -1.62 11.73 -4.39
C PRO A 17 -2.24 11.59 -5.79
N GLY A 18 -2.96 10.49 -6.00
CA GLY A 18 -3.78 10.32 -7.19
C GLY A 18 -4.93 11.32 -7.22
N GLU A 19 -5.32 11.73 -8.42
CA GLU A 19 -6.43 12.67 -8.63
C GLU A 19 -7.73 12.17 -7.97
N GLN A 20 -8.40 13.09 -7.27
CA GLN A 20 -9.71 12.87 -6.65
C GLN A 20 -10.69 13.82 -7.34
N PRO A 21 -11.53 13.33 -8.28
CA PRO A 21 -12.48 14.19 -8.98
C PRO A 21 -13.51 14.75 -8.01
N GLN A 22 -13.82 16.03 -8.16
CA GLN A 22 -14.89 16.70 -7.41
C GLN A 22 -16.24 16.62 -8.14
N GLU A 23 -16.19 16.32 -9.44
CA GLU A 23 -17.38 16.14 -10.28
C GLU A 23 -17.87 14.70 -10.22
N GLU A 24 -19.17 14.52 -10.34
CA GLU A 24 -19.81 13.21 -10.41
C GLU A 24 -19.67 12.57 -11.83
N GLY A 25 -19.94 11.28 -11.89
CA GLY A 25 -19.98 10.52 -13.14
C GLY A 25 -18.64 10.02 -13.65
N PHE A 26 -17.56 10.13 -12.85
CA PHE A 26 -16.29 9.49 -13.17
C PHE A 26 -16.27 8.01 -12.78
N ILE A 27 -15.80 7.17 -13.71
CA ILE A 27 -15.36 5.80 -13.40
C ILE A 27 -13.94 5.90 -12.85
N LYS A 28 -13.76 5.59 -11.55
CA LYS A 28 -12.53 5.86 -10.80
C LYS A 28 -11.65 4.63 -10.67
N LEU A 29 -10.72 4.44 -11.62
CA LEU A 29 -9.79 3.31 -11.67
C LEU A 29 -8.32 3.75 -11.48
N ASN A 30 -8.04 4.75 -10.63
CA ASN A 30 -6.71 5.37 -10.52
C ASN A 30 -6.02 5.21 -9.15
N THR A 31 -6.73 4.97 -8.05
CA THR A 31 -6.18 5.01 -6.68
C THR A 31 -6.30 3.68 -5.92
N ASN A 32 -6.59 2.60 -6.63
CA ASN A 32 -6.61 1.23 -6.08
C ASN A 32 -7.59 1.07 -4.91
N GLU A 33 -8.73 1.75 -4.97
CA GLU A 33 -9.82 1.54 -4.04
C GLU A 33 -10.57 0.25 -4.38
N ASN A 34 -11.23 -0.33 -3.39
CA ASN A 34 -12.09 -1.49 -3.60
C ASN A 34 -13.42 -1.01 -4.21
N PRO A 35 -13.90 -1.58 -5.33
CA PRO A 35 -15.16 -1.16 -5.94
C PRO A 35 -16.40 -1.63 -5.17
N TYR A 36 -16.23 -2.53 -4.20
CA TYR A 36 -17.31 -3.04 -3.37
C TYR A 36 -17.35 -2.38 -2.01
N PRO A 37 -18.53 -2.23 -1.37
CA PRO A 37 -18.67 -1.58 -0.07
C PRO A 37 -18.03 -2.40 1.06
N PRO A 38 -17.70 -1.77 2.21
CA PRO A 38 -17.29 -2.48 3.41
C PRO A 38 -18.42 -3.36 3.95
N SER A 39 -18.07 -4.30 4.84
CA SER A 39 -19.05 -5.18 5.50
C SER A 39 -20.15 -4.38 6.18
N PRO A 40 -21.42 -4.85 6.10
CA PRO A 40 -22.52 -4.29 6.89
C PRO A 40 -22.23 -4.28 8.40
N ALA A 41 -21.45 -5.23 8.91
CA ALA A 41 -21.02 -5.27 10.31
C ALA A 41 -20.16 -4.04 10.67
N VAL A 42 -19.27 -3.63 9.77
CA VAL A 42 -18.46 -2.41 9.93
C VAL A 42 -19.34 -1.17 10.02
N LEU A 43 -20.33 -1.03 9.13
CA LEU A 43 -21.22 0.12 9.12
C LEU A 43 -22.07 0.18 10.42
N ARG A 44 -22.51 -0.97 10.94
CA ARG A 44 -23.19 -1.03 12.25
C ARG A 44 -22.26 -0.62 13.39
N ALA A 45 -21.02 -1.11 13.41
CA ALA A 45 -20.04 -0.76 14.45
C ALA A 45 -19.73 0.74 14.46
N ILE A 46 -19.55 1.37 13.29
CA ILE A 46 -19.34 2.81 13.16
C ILE A 46 -20.55 3.57 13.71
N ARG A 47 -21.78 3.21 13.33
CA ARG A 47 -23.00 3.87 13.81
C ARG A 47 -23.18 3.74 15.32
N ALA A 48 -22.88 2.58 15.90
CA ALA A 48 -22.96 2.36 17.34
C ALA A 48 -21.93 3.18 18.13
N GLU A 49 -20.74 3.40 17.56
CA GLU A 49 -19.67 4.19 18.19
C GLU A 49 -19.84 5.71 17.97
N ALA A 50 -20.63 6.14 16.97
CA ALA A 50 -20.87 7.53 16.63
C ALA A 50 -21.93 8.14 17.56
N GLY A 51 -21.51 8.56 18.76
CA GLY A 51 -22.39 9.11 19.79
C GLY A 51 -21.67 10.06 20.73
N ALA A 52 -22.26 10.31 21.92
CA ALA A 52 -21.73 11.25 22.93
C ALA A 52 -20.30 10.90 23.40
N SER A 53 -19.87 9.65 23.25
CA SER A 53 -18.50 9.19 23.57
C SER A 53 -17.42 9.80 22.68
N LEU A 54 -17.78 10.40 21.53
CA LEU A 54 -16.83 11.09 20.64
C LEU A 54 -16.12 12.28 21.31
N ARG A 55 -16.67 12.82 22.39
CA ARG A 55 -16.02 13.86 23.21
C ARG A 55 -14.80 13.36 24.00
N LEU A 56 -14.59 12.06 24.09
CA LEU A 56 -13.51 11.43 24.84
C LEU A 56 -12.41 10.94 23.89
N TYR A 57 -11.16 11.03 24.33
CA TYR A 57 -10.05 10.41 23.60
C TYR A 57 -10.27 8.90 23.46
N PRO A 58 -9.83 8.30 22.34
CA PRO A 58 -9.84 6.85 22.16
C PRO A 58 -8.80 6.17 23.04
N ASP A 59 -8.84 4.81 23.09
CA ASP A 59 -7.74 4.02 23.64
C ASP A 59 -6.44 4.29 22.86
N PRO A 60 -5.39 4.84 23.50
CA PRO A 60 -4.14 5.17 22.85
C PRO A 60 -3.40 3.93 22.29
N GLY A 61 -3.67 2.77 22.84
CA GLY A 61 -3.12 1.49 22.39
C GLY A 61 -3.89 0.84 21.25
N ALA A 62 -5.10 1.35 20.90
CA ALA A 62 -6.04 0.69 19.99
C ALA A 62 -6.20 -0.82 20.32
N THR A 63 -6.29 -1.14 21.62
CA THR A 63 -6.13 -2.50 22.15
C THR A 63 -7.12 -3.48 21.52
N ARG A 64 -8.42 -3.14 21.40
CA ARG A 64 -9.42 -4.05 20.84
C ARG A 64 -9.17 -4.35 19.37
N LEU A 65 -8.73 -3.36 18.57
CA LEU A 65 -8.33 -3.58 17.17
C LEU A 65 -7.10 -4.47 17.08
N ARG A 66 -6.05 -4.18 17.87
CA ARG A 66 -4.81 -4.98 17.89
C ARG A 66 -5.05 -6.40 18.40
N SER A 67 -5.88 -6.59 19.41
CA SER A 67 -6.26 -7.92 19.89
C SER A 67 -6.99 -8.72 18.83
N GLN A 68 -7.92 -8.11 18.10
CA GLN A 68 -8.58 -8.77 17.00
C GLN A 68 -7.61 -9.09 15.84
N ALA A 69 -6.68 -8.18 15.52
CA ALA A 69 -5.66 -8.44 14.52
C ALA A 69 -4.71 -9.58 14.95
N ALA A 70 -4.29 -9.61 16.21
CA ALA A 70 -3.50 -10.69 16.77
C ALA A 70 -4.20 -12.05 16.61
N LEU A 71 -5.48 -12.11 16.98
CA LEU A 71 -6.30 -13.32 16.82
C LEU A 71 -6.44 -13.73 15.35
N THR A 72 -6.77 -12.79 14.47
CA THR A 72 -7.00 -13.03 13.03
C THR A 72 -5.76 -13.55 12.32
N TYR A 73 -4.59 -13.00 12.63
CA TYR A 73 -3.34 -13.33 11.93
C TYR A 73 -2.42 -14.28 12.71
N GLY A 74 -2.84 -14.75 13.87
CA GLY A 74 -2.09 -15.73 14.67
C GLY A 74 -0.80 -15.16 15.28
N PHE A 75 -0.89 -13.98 15.91
CA PHE A 75 0.22 -13.33 16.60
C PHE A 75 -0.09 -13.08 18.08
N ASP A 76 0.94 -12.93 18.89
CA ASP A 76 0.81 -12.34 20.21
C ASP A 76 0.52 -10.84 20.09
N LEU A 77 -0.27 -10.28 21.00
CA LEU A 77 -0.61 -8.86 21.03
C LEU A 77 0.63 -7.94 21.09
N SER A 78 1.70 -8.42 21.74
CA SER A 78 2.99 -7.71 21.84
C SER A 78 3.71 -7.54 20.48
N ARG A 79 3.30 -8.31 19.47
CA ARG A 79 3.85 -8.28 18.12
C ARG A 79 3.01 -7.50 17.11
N VAL A 80 1.95 -6.82 17.57
CA VAL A 80 1.03 -6.06 16.71
C VAL A 80 1.05 -4.58 17.08
N ILE A 81 1.16 -3.72 16.08
CA ILE A 81 0.97 -2.26 16.19
C ILE A 81 -0.09 -1.80 15.21
N ALA A 82 -0.82 -0.72 15.55
CA ALA A 82 -1.80 -0.11 14.66
C ALA A 82 -1.44 1.35 14.35
N GLY A 83 -1.69 1.77 13.10
CA GLY A 83 -1.40 3.11 12.60
C GLY A 83 -2.55 3.72 11.80
N ASN A 84 -2.50 5.02 11.61
CA ASN A 84 -3.46 5.78 10.79
C ASN A 84 -3.19 5.55 9.29
N GLY A 85 -3.47 4.33 8.84
CA GLY A 85 -3.03 3.77 7.58
C GLY A 85 -1.62 3.18 7.67
N SER A 86 -1.23 2.37 6.67
CA SER A 86 0.15 1.89 6.55
C SER A 86 1.15 3.05 6.35
N ASP A 87 0.71 4.18 5.82
CA ASP A 87 1.53 5.39 5.65
C ASP A 87 2.05 5.93 6.98
N ASP A 88 1.23 5.90 8.06
CA ASP A 88 1.64 6.28 9.41
C ASP A 88 2.70 5.30 9.96
N LEU A 89 2.52 3.99 9.74
CA LEU A 89 3.50 2.98 10.12
C LEU A 89 4.82 3.14 9.36
N LEU A 90 4.77 3.44 8.07
CA LEU A 90 5.96 3.78 7.26
C LEU A 90 6.65 5.04 7.79
N ALA A 91 5.88 6.06 8.20
CA ALA A 91 6.43 7.27 8.82
C ALA A 91 7.09 6.96 10.18
N MET A 92 6.49 6.08 11.00
CA MET A 92 7.10 5.61 12.25
C MET A 92 8.42 4.86 11.97
N VAL A 93 8.47 3.99 10.96
CA VAL A 93 9.71 3.31 10.55
C VAL A 93 10.77 4.33 10.14
N ALA A 94 10.43 5.31 9.30
CA ALA A 94 11.36 6.35 8.90
C ALA A 94 11.87 7.16 10.12
N ARG A 95 10.97 7.57 11.04
CA ARG A 95 11.32 8.31 12.27
C ARG A 95 12.21 7.51 13.22
N ALA A 96 11.99 6.19 13.32
CA ALA A 96 12.72 5.36 14.28
C ALA A 96 14.10 4.91 13.79
N PHE A 97 14.28 4.73 12.48
CA PHE A 97 15.49 4.12 11.93
C PHE A 97 16.34 5.04 11.05
N VAL A 98 15.75 6.14 10.50
CA VAL A 98 16.44 6.99 9.53
C VAL A 98 16.69 8.38 10.13
N GLY A 99 17.96 8.78 10.18
CA GLY A 99 18.41 10.12 10.55
C GLY A 99 19.16 10.79 9.40
N GLU A 100 19.78 11.95 9.70
CA GLU A 100 20.59 12.69 8.74
C GLU A 100 21.76 11.83 8.23
N GLY A 101 21.89 11.77 6.89
CA GLY A 101 22.93 10.96 6.22
C GLY A 101 22.63 9.47 6.10
N ASP A 102 21.64 8.94 6.79
CA ASP A 102 21.24 7.54 6.66
C ASP A 102 20.57 7.26 5.30
N ALA A 103 20.58 5.99 4.90
CA ALA A 103 19.91 5.53 3.71
C ALA A 103 18.81 4.53 4.04
N LEU A 104 17.69 4.66 3.29
CA LEU A 104 16.69 3.61 3.11
C LEU A 104 16.87 3.04 1.72
N CYS A 105 16.88 1.70 1.59
CA CYS A 105 16.98 1.01 0.32
C CYS A 105 15.63 0.45 -0.11
N CYS A 106 15.30 0.57 -1.39
CA CYS A 106 14.14 -0.10 -1.98
C CYS A 106 14.34 -0.37 -3.47
N PRO A 107 13.67 -1.39 -4.04
CA PRO A 107 13.65 -1.56 -5.48
C PRO A 107 12.81 -0.45 -6.14
N THR A 108 13.14 -0.08 -7.39
CA THR A 108 12.46 1.00 -8.13
C THR A 108 12.09 0.59 -9.56
N PRO A 109 10.93 1.02 -10.08
CA PRO A 109 9.93 1.90 -9.46
C PRO A 109 9.06 1.18 -8.43
N THR A 110 8.75 1.88 -7.34
CA THR A 110 7.86 1.42 -6.26
C THR A 110 7.03 2.58 -5.70
N TYR A 111 6.47 2.45 -4.51
CA TYR A 111 5.65 3.47 -3.87
C TYR A 111 6.47 4.71 -3.51
N THR A 112 6.16 5.83 -4.16
CA THR A 112 6.97 7.07 -4.10
C THR A 112 6.94 7.76 -2.73
N LEU A 113 5.99 7.42 -1.85
CA LEU A 113 5.94 7.95 -0.49
C LEU A 113 7.19 7.59 0.32
N TYR A 114 7.84 6.46 0.05
CA TYR A 114 9.07 6.06 0.75
C TYR A 114 10.15 7.14 0.65
N ASP A 115 10.37 7.71 -0.54
CA ASP A 115 11.34 8.79 -0.75
C ASP A 115 10.96 10.04 0.06
N THR A 116 9.68 10.43 0.03
CA THR A 116 9.19 11.58 0.79
C THR A 116 9.44 11.42 2.29
N LEU A 117 9.08 10.27 2.87
CA LEU A 117 9.23 10.02 4.31
C LEU A 117 10.69 10.05 4.75
N VAL A 118 11.58 9.46 3.96
CA VAL A 118 13.02 9.44 4.22
C VAL A 118 13.62 10.84 4.16
N ARG A 119 13.27 11.63 3.15
CA ARG A 119 13.73 13.02 3.00
C ARG A 119 13.29 13.91 4.14
N ILE A 120 12.06 13.72 4.66
CA ILE A 120 11.58 14.43 5.85
C ILE A 120 12.51 14.21 7.05
N GLN A 121 13.12 13.03 7.20
CA GLN A 121 14.08 12.73 8.26
C GLN A 121 15.51 13.23 7.96
N GLY A 122 15.79 13.79 6.78
CA GLY A 122 17.14 14.19 6.36
C GLY A 122 17.95 13.02 5.79
N GLY A 123 17.34 11.86 5.62
CA GLY A 123 17.93 10.70 4.98
C GLY A 123 17.87 10.74 3.46
N ARG A 124 18.36 9.69 2.82
CA ARG A 124 18.33 9.51 1.36
C ARG A 124 17.76 8.15 0.97
N ILE A 125 17.12 8.10 -0.20
CA ILE A 125 16.69 6.84 -0.80
C ILE A 125 17.84 6.23 -1.62
N LYS A 126 18.09 4.93 -1.47
CA LYS A 126 18.94 4.12 -2.35
C LYS A 126 18.05 3.23 -3.18
N GLY A 127 17.63 3.74 -4.33
CA GLY A 127 16.81 2.99 -5.29
C GLY A 127 17.64 1.97 -6.06
N ILE A 128 17.25 0.72 -6.05
CA ILE A 128 17.82 -0.36 -6.85
C ILE A 128 16.85 -0.66 -7.99
N PRO A 129 17.24 -0.50 -9.26
CA PRO A 129 16.31 -0.75 -10.36
C PRO A 129 15.85 -2.21 -10.39
N TYR A 130 14.52 -2.41 -10.50
CA TYR A 130 13.99 -3.73 -10.84
C TYR A 130 14.50 -4.18 -12.21
N PRO A 131 14.72 -5.48 -12.45
CA PRO A 131 14.76 -6.06 -13.81
C PRO A 131 13.46 -5.75 -14.58
N GLU A 132 13.43 -6.07 -15.88
CA GLU A 132 12.24 -5.78 -16.70
C GLU A 132 11.00 -6.55 -16.27
N ASP A 133 11.17 -7.76 -15.76
CA ASP A 133 10.14 -8.65 -15.26
C ASP A 133 9.66 -8.34 -13.81
N TYR A 134 10.25 -7.30 -13.18
CA TYR A 134 10.00 -6.95 -11.79
C TYR A 134 10.36 -8.04 -10.77
N SER A 135 11.24 -8.98 -11.09
CA SER A 135 11.83 -9.90 -10.12
C SER A 135 12.67 -9.14 -9.07
N LEU A 136 12.82 -9.72 -7.87
CA LEU A 136 13.50 -9.06 -6.76
C LEU A 136 15.00 -8.86 -7.07
N PRO A 137 15.54 -7.61 -7.07
CA PRO A 137 16.93 -7.37 -7.40
C PRO A 137 17.88 -7.92 -6.32
N ALA A 138 18.81 -8.80 -6.68
CA ALA A 138 19.79 -9.37 -5.76
C ALA A 138 20.68 -8.31 -5.07
N ALA A 139 20.88 -7.16 -5.71
CA ALA A 139 21.67 -6.05 -5.17
C ALA A 139 21.06 -5.38 -3.91
N LEU A 140 19.81 -5.65 -3.58
CA LEU A 140 19.17 -5.16 -2.33
C LEU A 140 19.94 -5.61 -1.09
N ALA A 141 20.37 -6.87 -1.04
CA ALA A 141 21.12 -7.44 0.07
C ALA A 141 22.46 -6.75 0.34
N ALA A 142 23.11 -6.21 -0.70
CA ALA A 142 24.39 -5.51 -0.60
C ALA A 142 24.25 -4.01 -0.20
N SER A 143 23.04 -3.53 0.06
CA SER A 143 22.79 -2.09 0.26
C SER A 143 23.41 -1.51 1.53
N ARG A 144 23.62 -2.31 2.58
CA ARG A 144 24.02 -1.89 3.94
C ARG A 144 23.17 -0.75 4.52
N ALA A 145 21.93 -0.58 4.02
CA ALA A 145 21.01 0.41 4.55
C ALA A 145 20.45 -0.06 5.91
N LYS A 146 20.11 0.90 6.80
CA LYS A 146 19.43 0.58 8.07
C LYS A 146 18.03 0.02 7.85
N VAL A 147 17.38 0.41 6.76
CA VAL A 147 16.05 -0.07 6.37
C VAL A 147 16.08 -0.47 4.91
N THR A 148 15.60 -1.67 4.62
CA THR A 148 15.25 -2.10 3.26
C THR A 148 13.76 -2.29 3.18
N ILE A 149 13.07 -1.64 2.23
CA ILE A 149 11.61 -1.80 2.02
C ILE A 149 11.37 -2.53 0.71
N VAL A 150 10.54 -3.57 0.75
CA VAL A 150 10.02 -4.27 -0.43
C VAL A 150 8.50 -4.27 -0.35
N ALA A 151 7.83 -3.68 -1.34
CA ALA A 151 6.38 -3.83 -1.49
C ALA A 151 6.08 -5.16 -2.19
N SER A 152 5.21 -5.98 -1.60
CA SER A 152 4.80 -7.28 -2.16
C SER A 152 3.32 -7.56 -1.88
N PRO A 153 2.46 -7.49 -2.89
CA PRO A 153 2.69 -7.07 -4.30
C PRO A 153 3.16 -5.63 -4.46
N ASN A 154 4.07 -5.41 -5.42
CA ASN A 154 4.63 -4.08 -5.67
C ASN A 154 3.63 -3.14 -6.37
N SER A 155 3.65 -1.89 -6.02
CA SER A 155 3.00 -0.81 -6.78
C SER A 155 4.08 0.05 -7.45
N PRO A 156 4.09 0.23 -8.80
CA PRO A 156 2.93 0.07 -9.69
C PRO A 156 2.81 -1.26 -10.45
N SER A 157 3.75 -2.20 -10.36
CA SER A 157 3.77 -3.38 -11.24
C SER A 157 2.67 -4.41 -10.93
N GLY A 158 2.25 -4.54 -9.67
CA GLY A 158 1.33 -5.58 -9.21
C GLY A 158 2.01 -6.93 -8.95
N THR A 159 3.30 -7.05 -9.18
CA THR A 159 4.06 -8.30 -9.02
C THR A 159 4.32 -8.62 -7.55
N GLY A 160 4.06 -9.86 -7.15
CA GLY A 160 4.41 -10.38 -5.83
C GLY A 160 5.83 -10.94 -5.79
N VAL A 161 6.41 -11.00 -4.60
CA VAL A 161 7.72 -11.62 -4.33
C VAL A 161 7.48 -12.90 -3.55
N PRO A 162 8.08 -14.04 -3.95
CA PRO A 162 7.98 -15.28 -3.19
C PRO A 162 8.50 -15.11 -1.76
N THR A 163 7.80 -15.69 -0.78
CA THR A 163 8.17 -15.60 0.64
C THR A 163 9.59 -16.11 0.91
N ALA A 164 10.02 -17.16 0.20
CA ALA A 164 11.38 -17.69 0.30
C ALA A 164 12.45 -16.65 -0.12
N SER A 165 12.17 -15.86 -1.17
CA SER A 165 13.07 -14.78 -1.61
C SER A 165 13.14 -13.63 -0.61
N LEU A 166 12.02 -13.33 0.07
CA LEU A 166 11.99 -12.34 1.16
C LEU A 166 12.73 -12.85 2.39
N ALA A 167 12.65 -14.16 2.69
CA ALA A 167 13.40 -14.81 3.76
C ALA A 167 14.91 -14.71 3.53
N ASP A 168 15.38 -15.10 2.33
CA ASP A 168 16.80 -14.97 1.94
C ASP A 168 17.27 -13.50 2.01
N LEU A 169 16.44 -12.55 1.59
CA LEU A 169 16.76 -11.13 1.72
C LEU A 169 16.86 -10.70 3.19
N ALA A 170 15.94 -11.14 4.06
CA ALA A 170 15.93 -10.81 5.48
C ALA A 170 17.20 -11.30 6.20
N ASP A 171 17.72 -12.47 5.81
CA ASP A 171 18.94 -13.05 6.38
C ASP A 171 20.22 -12.32 5.92
N ARG A 172 20.16 -11.52 4.84
CA ARG A 172 21.32 -10.84 4.23
C ARG A 172 21.35 -9.33 4.39
N VAL A 173 20.23 -8.66 4.68
CA VAL A 173 20.21 -7.21 4.90
C VAL A 173 20.90 -6.86 6.22
N ALA A 174 21.62 -5.74 6.25
CA ALA A 174 22.35 -5.29 7.44
C ALA A 174 21.44 -4.71 8.54
N GLY A 175 20.23 -4.27 8.19
CA GLY A 175 19.27 -3.64 9.09
C GLY A 175 17.94 -4.35 9.09
N VAL A 176 16.84 -3.58 9.20
CA VAL A 176 15.48 -4.13 9.16
C VAL A 176 14.98 -4.27 7.74
N LEU A 177 14.28 -5.39 7.46
CA LEU A 177 13.48 -5.57 6.25
C LEU A 177 12.04 -5.21 6.56
N VAL A 178 11.49 -4.24 5.83
CA VAL A 178 10.07 -3.90 5.83
C VAL A 178 9.43 -4.52 4.59
N VAL A 179 8.45 -5.38 4.78
CA VAL A 179 7.61 -5.90 3.70
C VAL A 179 6.29 -5.15 3.74
N ASP A 180 6.09 -4.28 2.74
CA ASP A 180 4.83 -3.54 2.59
C ASP A 180 3.81 -4.42 1.83
N GLU A 181 2.91 -5.02 2.59
CA GLU A 181 1.88 -5.94 2.14
C GLU A 181 0.52 -5.24 1.95
N ALA A 182 0.50 -3.99 1.48
CA ALA A 182 -0.75 -3.27 1.25
C ALA A 182 -1.73 -3.98 0.30
N TYR A 183 -1.25 -4.91 -0.52
CA TYR A 183 -2.05 -5.65 -1.50
C TYR A 183 -2.01 -7.17 -1.31
N ALA A 184 -1.41 -7.67 -0.23
CA ALA A 184 -1.16 -9.10 -0.06
C ALA A 184 -2.44 -9.95 0.05
N ASP A 185 -3.57 -9.37 0.49
CA ASP A 185 -4.84 -10.10 0.53
C ASP A 185 -5.36 -10.51 -0.88
N PHE A 186 -4.84 -9.89 -1.96
CA PHE A 186 -5.14 -10.27 -3.35
C PHE A 186 -4.12 -11.24 -3.95
N SER A 187 -3.09 -11.62 -3.17
CA SER A 187 -1.96 -12.47 -3.55
C SER A 187 -2.08 -13.85 -2.93
N ASP A 188 -1.38 -14.81 -3.52
CA ASP A 188 -1.28 -16.18 -3.00
C ASP A 188 -0.17 -16.32 -1.94
N THR A 189 0.61 -15.25 -1.69
CA THR A 189 1.76 -15.26 -0.78
C THR A 189 1.68 -14.13 0.25
N THR A 190 2.27 -14.39 1.45
CA THR A 190 2.42 -13.40 2.52
C THR A 190 3.74 -13.61 3.26
N ALA A 191 4.31 -12.53 3.76
CA ALA A 191 5.51 -12.53 4.60
C ALA A 191 5.18 -12.54 6.12
N LEU A 192 3.93 -12.75 6.53
CA LEU A 192 3.55 -12.75 7.96
C LEU A 192 4.33 -13.78 8.77
N SER A 193 4.65 -14.96 8.21
CA SER A 193 5.49 -15.97 8.89
C SER A 193 6.86 -15.40 9.23
N LEU A 194 7.46 -14.58 8.33
CA LEU A 194 8.78 -14.00 8.56
C LEU A 194 8.79 -13.02 9.74
N ALA A 195 7.70 -12.28 9.98
CA ALA A 195 7.57 -11.39 11.13
C ALA A 195 7.49 -12.16 12.47
N ARG A 196 7.16 -13.46 12.45
CA ARG A 196 7.21 -14.35 13.61
C ARG A 196 8.60 -14.96 13.81
N GLU A 197 9.24 -15.36 12.72
CA GLU A 197 10.46 -16.15 12.69
C GLU A 197 11.74 -15.31 12.76
N ARG A 198 11.68 -14.05 12.32
CA ARG A 198 12.86 -13.17 12.23
C ARG A 198 12.69 -11.91 13.04
N GLU A 199 13.73 -11.54 13.78
CA GLU A 199 13.70 -10.37 14.66
C GLU A 199 13.80 -9.04 13.89
N ASN A 200 14.37 -9.06 12.67
CA ASN A 200 14.61 -7.88 11.83
C ASN A 200 13.53 -7.64 10.76
N VAL A 201 12.41 -8.38 10.77
CA VAL A 201 11.35 -8.23 9.77
C VAL A 201 10.16 -7.47 10.34
N ILE A 202 9.67 -6.50 9.58
CA ILE A 202 8.43 -5.75 9.81
C ILE A 202 7.51 -6.03 8.62
N VAL A 203 6.30 -6.54 8.87
CA VAL A 203 5.27 -6.67 7.84
C VAL A 203 4.18 -5.64 8.08
N LEU A 204 3.85 -4.88 7.04
CA LEU A 204 2.80 -3.85 7.09
C LEU A 204 1.58 -4.29 6.30
N ARG A 205 0.40 -4.12 6.87
CA ARG A 205 -0.91 -4.37 6.26
C ARG A 205 -1.78 -3.11 6.31
N THR A 206 -2.77 -3.03 5.45
CA THR A 206 -3.77 -1.96 5.47
C THR A 206 -5.17 -2.51 5.21
N LEU A 207 -6.17 -1.94 5.88
CA LEU A 207 -7.56 -2.26 5.61
C LEU A 207 -8.15 -1.38 4.48
N SER A 208 -7.33 -0.52 3.90
CA SER A 208 -7.76 0.42 2.84
C SER A 208 -8.15 -0.27 1.54
N LYS A 209 -7.60 -1.46 1.24
CA LYS A 209 -7.72 -2.12 -0.07
C LYS A 209 -8.72 -3.28 -0.03
N SER A 210 -8.37 -4.39 0.56
CA SER A 210 -9.20 -5.60 0.62
C SER A 210 -10.48 -5.41 1.44
N PHE A 211 -10.42 -4.66 2.55
CA PHE A 211 -11.55 -4.44 3.45
C PHE A 211 -12.45 -3.25 3.08
N SER A 212 -12.17 -2.54 1.98
CA SER A 212 -12.95 -1.37 1.52
C SER A 212 -12.98 -0.20 2.52
N LEU A 213 -11.91 -0.02 3.30
CA LEU A 213 -11.84 0.96 4.39
C LEU A 213 -10.80 2.07 4.13
N ALA A 214 -10.59 2.45 2.85
CA ALA A 214 -9.65 3.51 2.50
C ALA A 214 -9.91 4.83 3.25
N GLY A 215 -11.18 5.21 3.41
CA GLY A 215 -11.59 6.41 4.14
C GLY A 215 -11.42 6.33 5.67
N MET A 216 -11.27 5.11 6.23
CA MET A 216 -11.10 4.93 7.68
C MET A 216 -9.64 4.98 8.13
N ARG A 217 -8.68 4.95 7.19
CA ARG A 217 -7.26 5.07 7.49
C ARG A 217 -6.77 4.08 8.56
N ILE A 218 -6.83 2.77 8.31
CA ILE A 218 -6.40 1.74 9.26
C ILE A 218 -5.24 0.95 8.67
N GLY A 219 -4.11 0.94 9.38
CA GLY A 219 -2.92 0.15 9.11
C GLY A 219 -2.58 -0.76 10.29
N LEU A 220 -1.98 -1.91 9.99
CA LEU A 220 -1.48 -2.87 10.97
C LEU A 220 -0.02 -3.18 10.66
N GLY A 221 0.81 -3.29 11.70
CA GLY A 221 2.20 -3.69 11.60
C GLY A 221 2.47 -4.91 12.49
N PHE A 222 3.27 -5.83 11.99
CA PHE A 222 3.66 -7.06 12.66
C PHE A 222 5.18 -7.16 12.71
N ALA A 223 5.77 -7.28 13.90
CA ALA A 223 7.22 -7.36 14.08
C ALA A 223 7.61 -7.92 15.44
N HIS A 224 8.91 -8.07 15.65
CA HIS A 224 9.46 -8.41 16.96
C HIS A 224 9.13 -7.33 18.00
N PRO A 225 8.81 -7.69 19.27
CA PRO A 225 8.41 -6.74 20.31
C PRO A 225 9.44 -5.61 20.54
N ALA A 226 10.73 -5.87 20.41
CA ALA A 226 11.78 -4.85 20.55
C ALA A 226 11.69 -3.76 19.46
N ILE A 227 11.35 -4.13 18.21
CA ILE A 227 11.09 -3.17 17.14
C ILE A 227 9.86 -2.32 17.49
N LEU A 228 8.77 -2.98 17.88
CA LEU A 228 7.51 -2.28 18.21
C LEU A 228 7.67 -1.34 19.40
N ALA A 229 8.50 -1.69 20.38
CA ALA A 229 8.85 -0.78 21.48
C ALA A 229 9.51 0.50 20.97
N GLY A 230 10.40 0.41 19.96
CA GLY A 230 11.00 1.56 19.28
C GLY A 230 9.99 2.39 18.50
N LEU A 231 9.12 1.74 17.70
CA LEU A 231 8.08 2.42 16.92
C LEU A 231 7.07 3.15 17.82
N ASN A 232 6.71 2.56 18.97
CA ASN A 232 5.80 3.20 19.92
C ASN A 232 6.36 4.50 20.54
N LYS A 233 7.68 4.69 20.58
CA LYS A 233 8.30 5.94 21.08
C LYS A 233 8.10 7.13 20.13
N VAL A 234 7.91 6.85 18.83
CA VAL A 234 7.76 7.88 17.79
C VAL A 234 6.34 7.99 17.25
N ARG A 235 5.42 7.19 17.79
CA ARG A 235 4.01 7.18 17.47
C ARG A 235 3.29 8.36 18.10
N ASP A 236 2.34 8.97 17.39
CA ASP A 236 1.45 9.98 17.96
C ASP A 236 0.54 9.35 19.05
N SER A 237 0.29 10.09 20.13
CA SER A 237 -0.38 9.56 21.35
C SER A 237 -1.74 8.92 21.08
N TYR A 238 -2.53 9.49 20.17
CA TYR A 238 -3.88 9.03 19.79
C TYR A 238 -3.99 8.96 18.27
N ASN A 239 -3.10 8.19 17.64
CA ASN A 239 -2.98 8.13 16.19
C ASN A 239 -4.19 7.50 15.47
N LEU A 240 -5.04 6.75 16.16
CA LEU A 240 -6.28 6.18 15.63
C LEU A 240 -7.50 6.73 16.35
N GLY A 241 -8.46 7.23 15.57
CA GLY A 241 -9.73 7.67 16.08
C GLY A 241 -10.63 6.49 16.49
N ARG A 242 -11.56 6.76 17.43
CA ARG A 242 -12.52 5.80 17.99
C ARG A 242 -13.29 5.02 16.90
N LEU A 243 -13.80 5.72 15.89
CA LEU A 243 -14.54 5.10 14.79
C LEU A 243 -13.67 4.17 13.95
N ALA A 244 -12.40 4.52 13.72
CA ALA A 244 -11.45 3.68 13.01
C ALA A 244 -11.16 2.39 13.79
N ILE A 245 -10.97 2.46 15.11
CA ILE A 245 -10.76 1.29 15.97
C ILE A 245 -11.97 0.35 15.89
N ALA A 246 -13.19 0.88 16.01
CA ALA A 246 -14.42 0.07 15.92
C ALA A 246 -14.61 -0.54 14.53
N ALA A 247 -14.38 0.23 13.49
CA ALA A 247 -14.48 -0.24 12.10
C ALA A 247 -13.49 -1.35 11.80
N GLY A 248 -12.22 -1.18 12.22
CA GLY A 248 -11.18 -2.17 11.99
C GLY A 248 -11.42 -3.47 12.74
N GLU A 249 -11.82 -3.39 14.00
CA GLU A 249 -12.20 -4.57 14.79
C GLU A 249 -13.35 -5.35 14.12
N ALA A 250 -14.42 -4.65 13.72
CA ALA A 250 -15.57 -5.28 13.06
C ALA A 250 -15.20 -5.88 11.70
N ALA A 251 -14.32 -5.22 10.94
CA ALA A 251 -13.84 -5.73 9.65
C ALA A 251 -13.05 -7.04 9.81
N LEU A 252 -12.16 -7.10 10.79
CA LEU A 252 -11.36 -8.29 11.08
C LEU A 252 -12.18 -9.46 11.65
N LYS A 253 -13.35 -9.18 12.24
CA LYS A 253 -14.31 -10.21 12.66
C LYS A 253 -15.13 -10.79 11.49
N ASP A 254 -15.20 -10.09 10.35
CA ASP A 254 -15.99 -10.46 9.18
C ASP A 254 -15.12 -10.66 7.94
N ILE A 255 -14.09 -11.50 8.09
CA ILE A 255 -13.14 -11.85 7.01
C ILE A 255 -13.86 -12.42 5.79
N GLY A 256 -14.90 -13.22 5.98
CA GLY A 256 -15.66 -13.82 4.87
C GLY A 256 -16.31 -12.81 3.94
N TRP A 257 -16.63 -11.58 4.39
CA TRP A 257 -17.08 -10.51 3.51
C TRP A 257 -15.95 -10.02 2.60
N MET A 258 -14.77 -9.80 3.17
CA MET A 258 -13.58 -9.41 2.43
C MET A 258 -13.21 -10.45 1.38
N GLU A 259 -13.14 -11.73 1.74
CA GLU A 259 -12.80 -12.84 0.84
C GLU A 259 -13.75 -12.94 -0.36
N LYS A 260 -15.05 -12.78 -0.14
CA LYS A 260 -16.06 -12.74 -1.22
C LYS A 260 -15.78 -11.60 -2.20
N ASN A 261 -15.41 -10.43 -1.72
CA ASN A 261 -15.09 -9.28 -2.58
C ASN A 261 -13.76 -9.47 -3.31
N ILE A 262 -12.74 -10.05 -2.65
CA ILE A 262 -11.47 -10.41 -3.28
C ILE A 262 -11.69 -11.37 -4.45
N ALA A 263 -12.49 -12.42 -4.27
CA ALA A 263 -12.78 -13.39 -5.33
C ALA A 263 -13.39 -12.71 -6.57
N LYS A 264 -14.30 -11.75 -6.39
CA LYS A 264 -14.87 -10.96 -7.51
C LYS A 264 -13.77 -10.14 -8.20
N ILE A 265 -12.93 -9.41 -7.42
CA ILE A 265 -11.85 -8.58 -7.96
C ILE A 265 -10.84 -9.45 -8.72
N GLN A 266 -10.47 -10.62 -8.20
CA GLN A 266 -9.55 -11.54 -8.88
C GLN A 266 -10.12 -12.05 -10.20
N LYS A 267 -11.42 -12.37 -10.24
CA LYS A 267 -12.12 -12.76 -11.48
C LYS A 267 -12.11 -11.63 -12.52
N THR A 268 -12.50 -10.41 -12.13
CA THR A 268 -12.49 -9.24 -13.02
C THR A 268 -11.06 -8.89 -13.46
N ARG A 269 -10.07 -9.03 -12.57
CA ARG A 269 -8.63 -8.86 -12.91
C ARG A 269 -8.20 -9.83 -14.00
N ALA A 270 -8.57 -11.10 -13.90
CA ALA A 270 -8.24 -12.10 -14.92
C ALA A 270 -8.84 -11.75 -16.30
N SER A 271 -10.10 -11.30 -16.33
CA SER A 271 -10.78 -10.83 -17.54
C SER A 271 -10.07 -9.60 -18.15
N LEU A 272 -9.68 -8.63 -17.31
CA LEU A 272 -8.93 -7.44 -17.74
C LEU A 272 -7.58 -7.82 -18.34
N LEU A 273 -6.80 -8.69 -17.66
CA LEU A 273 -5.51 -9.18 -18.15
C LEU A 273 -5.63 -9.87 -19.50
N SER A 274 -6.68 -10.67 -19.72
CA SER A 274 -6.94 -11.36 -20.97
C SER A 274 -7.34 -10.43 -22.12
N ALA A 275 -8.06 -9.33 -21.83
CA ALA A 275 -8.56 -8.41 -22.85
C ALA A 275 -7.52 -7.39 -23.34
N LEU A 276 -6.61 -6.95 -22.49
CA LEU A 276 -5.64 -5.87 -22.79
C LEU A 276 -4.72 -6.14 -24.00
N PRO A 277 -4.24 -7.37 -24.29
CA PRO A 277 -3.39 -7.62 -25.44
C PRO A 277 -4.06 -7.29 -26.78
N SER A 278 -5.35 -7.60 -26.96
CA SER A 278 -6.09 -7.27 -28.17
C SER A 278 -6.28 -5.76 -28.39
N LEU A 279 -6.07 -4.96 -27.35
CA LEU A 279 -6.18 -3.50 -27.34
C LEU A 279 -4.81 -2.80 -27.45
N GLY A 280 -3.75 -3.55 -27.74
CA GLY A 280 -2.41 -3.01 -27.95
C GLY A 280 -1.65 -2.72 -26.66
N PHE A 281 -1.96 -3.43 -25.58
CA PHE A 281 -1.23 -3.36 -24.32
C PHE A 281 -0.62 -4.71 -23.94
N SER A 282 0.53 -4.68 -23.29
CA SER A 282 1.18 -5.84 -22.68
C SER A 282 1.09 -5.68 -21.16
N PRO A 283 0.15 -6.34 -20.48
CA PRO A 283 -0.01 -6.24 -19.03
C PRO A 283 1.11 -7.04 -18.34
N PHE A 284 1.61 -6.52 -17.22
CA PHE A 284 2.43 -7.28 -16.28
C PHE A 284 1.57 -8.23 -15.45
N PRO A 285 2.10 -9.40 -15.04
CA PRO A 285 1.43 -10.27 -14.08
C PRO A 285 1.09 -9.50 -12.81
N SER A 286 -0.14 -9.61 -12.33
CA SER A 286 -0.59 -8.89 -11.14
C SER A 286 -1.18 -9.82 -10.10
N GLN A 287 -0.75 -9.62 -8.85
CA GLN A 287 -1.28 -10.22 -7.64
C GLN A 287 -1.91 -9.14 -6.72
N SER A 288 -2.36 -8.02 -7.30
CA SER A 288 -2.97 -6.89 -6.58
C SER A 288 -4.39 -6.60 -7.10
N ASN A 289 -5.02 -5.54 -6.59
CA ASN A 289 -6.30 -5.04 -7.12
C ASN A 289 -6.13 -4.02 -8.26
N PHE A 290 -5.04 -4.08 -9.00
CA PHE A 290 -4.77 -3.27 -10.19
C PHE A 290 -3.89 -4.04 -11.17
N VAL A 291 -3.80 -3.54 -12.40
CA VAL A 291 -2.94 -4.06 -13.46
C VAL A 291 -2.06 -2.91 -13.98
N LEU A 292 -0.76 -3.14 -14.14
CA LEU A 292 0.12 -2.27 -14.91
C LEU A 292 0.17 -2.80 -16.34
N ALA A 293 -0.24 -1.97 -17.30
CA ALA A 293 -0.30 -2.32 -18.73
C ALA A 293 0.61 -1.41 -19.54
N LYS A 294 1.60 -1.97 -20.23
CA LYS A 294 2.54 -1.25 -21.09
C LYS A 294 2.00 -1.18 -22.51
N ARG A 295 1.97 0.00 -23.13
CA ARG A 295 1.62 0.13 -24.56
C ARG A 295 2.62 -0.58 -25.43
N SER A 296 2.09 -1.31 -26.42
CA SER A 296 2.90 -1.99 -27.42
C SER A 296 3.77 -1.01 -28.22
N ARG A 297 4.91 -1.49 -28.71
CA ARG A 297 5.85 -0.73 -29.56
C ARG A 297 6.48 0.50 -28.88
N GLY A 298 6.64 0.50 -27.56
CA GLY A 298 7.32 1.58 -26.81
C GLY A 298 6.63 2.95 -26.86
N ARG A 299 5.34 3.01 -27.24
CA ARG A 299 4.60 4.27 -27.35
C ARG A 299 4.26 4.85 -25.98
N SER A 300 4.26 6.18 -25.85
CA SER A 300 3.76 6.85 -24.65
C SER A 300 2.29 6.53 -24.38
N ALA A 301 1.95 6.29 -23.11
CA ALA A 301 0.59 6.06 -22.68
C ALA A 301 -0.19 7.36 -22.39
N ARG A 302 0.48 8.53 -22.39
CA ARG A 302 -0.12 9.83 -22.11
C ARG A 302 -1.36 10.14 -22.99
N PRO A 303 -1.34 9.97 -24.33
CA PRO A 303 -2.52 10.28 -25.14
C PRO A 303 -3.74 9.41 -24.80
N VAL A 304 -3.51 8.14 -24.44
CA VAL A 304 -4.61 7.24 -24.01
C VAL A 304 -5.13 7.67 -22.65
N TYR A 305 -4.26 8.03 -21.71
CA TYR A 305 -4.65 8.56 -20.41
C TYR A 305 -5.53 9.80 -20.54
N GLU A 306 -5.13 10.77 -21.40
CA GLU A 306 -5.86 12.00 -21.61
C GLU A 306 -7.23 11.75 -22.26
N GLU A 307 -7.30 10.84 -23.24
CA GLU A 307 -8.57 10.44 -23.88
C GLU A 307 -9.51 9.76 -22.89
N LEU A 308 -9.04 8.81 -22.08
CA LEU A 308 -9.84 8.17 -21.03
C LEU A 308 -10.36 9.19 -20.04
N LYS A 309 -9.52 10.13 -19.61
CA LYS A 309 -9.91 11.22 -18.70
C LYS A 309 -11.02 12.09 -19.31
N ARG A 310 -10.92 12.43 -20.60
CA ARG A 310 -11.96 13.17 -21.32
C ARG A 310 -13.29 12.42 -21.37
N ARG A 311 -13.26 11.10 -21.41
CA ARG A 311 -14.43 10.21 -21.30
C ARG A 311 -14.85 9.92 -19.84
N LYS A 312 -14.35 10.69 -18.88
CA LYS A 312 -14.63 10.52 -17.45
C LYS A 312 -14.20 9.13 -16.88
N ILE A 313 -13.14 8.54 -17.44
CA ILE A 313 -12.54 7.30 -16.92
C ILE A 313 -11.13 7.64 -16.40
N LEU A 314 -10.93 7.54 -15.09
CA LEU A 314 -9.65 7.83 -14.46
C LEU A 314 -8.83 6.56 -14.27
N VAL A 315 -7.66 6.52 -14.90
CA VAL A 315 -6.59 5.54 -14.64
C VAL A 315 -5.36 6.27 -14.12
N ARG A 316 -4.33 5.58 -13.69
CA ARG A 316 -3.08 6.22 -13.24
C ARG A 316 -2.03 6.19 -14.34
N TYR A 317 -1.53 7.37 -14.71
CA TYR A 317 -0.37 7.58 -15.55
C TYR A 317 0.81 8.08 -14.70
N PHE A 318 2.03 7.68 -15.08
CA PHE A 318 3.27 8.10 -14.43
C PHE A 318 4.21 8.69 -15.48
N ASP A 319 4.53 9.97 -15.32
CA ASP A 319 5.44 10.68 -16.24
C ASP A 319 6.91 10.46 -15.83
N THR A 320 7.33 9.21 -15.89
CA THR A 320 8.72 8.83 -15.61
C THR A 320 9.24 7.93 -16.72
N PRO A 321 10.55 7.95 -17.04
CA PRO A 321 11.10 7.24 -18.21
C PRO A 321 10.68 5.76 -18.30
N ARG A 322 10.68 5.04 -17.18
CA ARG A 322 10.34 3.61 -17.14
C ARG A 322 8.83 3.33 -17.25
N LEU A 323 7.98 4.28 -16.85
CA LEU A 323 6.53 4.10 -16.74
C LEU A 323 5.73 4.95 -17.74
N SER A 324 6.37 5.82 -18.51
CA SER A 324 5.69 6.73 -19.46
C SER A 324 4.93 5.98 -20.57
N GLY A 325 5.30 4.74 -20.85
CA GLY A 325 4.55 3.84 -21.74
C GLY A 325 3.46 3.02 -21.04
N CYS A 326 3.22 3.21 -19.75
CA CYS A 326 2.33 2.37 -18.95
C CYS A 326 1.11 3.13 -18.41
N LEU A 327 0.02 2.39 -18.25
CA LEU A 327 -1.14 2.79 -17.44
C LEU A 327 -1.27 1.78 -16.27
N ARG A 328 -1.46 2.28 -15.04
CA ARG A 328 -1.92 1.43 -13.94
C ARG A 328 -3.43 1.59 -13.82
N ILE A 329 -4.12 0.48 -13.94
CA ILE A 329 -5.58 0.38 -14.00
C ILE A 329 -6.04 -0.35 -12.75
N THR A 330 -6.78 0.33 -11.87
CA THR A 330 -7.45 -0.32 -10.74
C THR A 330 -8.52 -1.27 -11.27
N VAL A 331 -8.67 -2.44 -10.65
CA VAL A 331 -9.75 -3.37 -10.97
C VAL A 331 -11.04 -2.87 -10.32
N GLY A 332 -11.96 -2.38 -11.15
CA GLY A 332 -13.30 -1.96 -10.77
C GLY A 332 -14.30 -3.13 -10.74
N THR A 333 -15.58 -2.80 -10.76
CA THR A 333 -16.66 -3.77 -11.05
C THR A 333 -16.57 -4.27 -12.49
N ASP A 334 -17.30 -5.33 -12.83
CA ASP A 334 -17.36 -5.85 -14.21
C ASP A 334 -17.87 -4.77 -15.19
N ASP A 335 -18.85 -3.94 -14.78
CA ASP A 335 -19.41 -2.85 -15.58
C ASP A 335 -18.39 -1.72 -15.82
N GLU A 336 -17.65 -1.30 -14.74
CA GLU A 336 -16.62 -0.27 -14.84
C GLU A 336 -15.46 -0.70 -15.74
N VAL A 337 -15.03 -1.97 -15.63
CA VAL A 337 -14.00 -2.55 -16.50
C VAL A 337 -14.53 -2.71 -17.93
N GLY A 338 -15.79 -3.10 -18.11
CA GLY A 338 -16.45 -3.15 -19.41
C GLY A 338 -16.45 -1.79 -20.12
N ALA A 339 -16.80 -0.71 -19.41
CA ALA A 339 -16.77 0.65 -19.94
C ALA A 339 -15.34 1.10 -20.30
N LEU A 340 -14.34 0.77 -19.47
CA LEU A 340 -12.93 1.03 -19.78
C LEU A 340 -12.49 0.31 -21.07
N LEU A 341 -12.80 -1.00 -21.19
CA LEU A 341 -12.42 -1.78 -22.37
C LEU A 341 -13.09 -1.29 -23.64
N ALA A 342 -14.35 -0.83 -23.56
CA ALA A 342 -15.05 -0.18 -24.67
C ALA A 342 -14.40 1.15 -25.06
N ALA A 343 -13.91 1.93 -24.09
CA ALA A 343 -13.23 3.20 -24.36
C ALA A 343 -11.80 3.05 -24.91
N LEU A 344 -11.17 1.90 -24.76
CA LEU A 344 -9.83 1.58 -25.29
C LEU A 344 -9.86 1.05 -26.74
N ARG A 345 -11.04 0.68 -27.28
CA ARG A 345 -11.27 0.28 -28.70
C ARG A 345 -11.27 1.50 -29.61
#